data_41d1cdaa73d87aa90c9b4b8c808a8930
#
_entry.id   41d1cdaa73d87aa90c9b4b8c808a8930
#
_cell.length_a   1.000
_cell.length_b   1.000
_cell.length_c   1.000
_cell.angle_alpha   90.00
_cell.angle_beta   90.00
_cell.angle_gamma   90.00
#
_symmetry.space_group_name_H-M   'P 1'
#
loop_
_entity.id
_entity.type
_entity.pdbx_description
1 polymer ?
#
loop_
_entity_poly.entity_id
_entity_poly.type
_entity_poly.pdbx_seq_one_letter_code
_entity_poly.pdbx_strand_id
1 'polypeptide(L)'
;AYVVPQDLLLISAARKYSTVEGGAAVHVHIIPQESERLFSDNSFFEASTSFQVLVFQDNFLVLRPTPTAAVTRGLEVHYQAKPAGSAVSDTLQVPDAAGDAMAWYVAAMALLSDQDREGYTANMSVFSERMVLLAQRYAAPVTARRAGIP
;
A
#
# COMPACT_ATOMS: atom_id res chain seq x y z
N ALA A 1 18.83 -7.40 -2.15
CA ALA A 1 17.87 -6.55 -1.42
C ALA A 1 17.67 -5.25 -2.17
N TYR A 2 16.46 -4.73 -2.13
CA TYR A 2 16.07 -3.46 -2.76
C TYR A 2 15.68 -2.48 -1.65
N VAL A 3 16.10 -1.23 -1.78
CA VAL A 3 15.74 -0.18 -0.81
C VAL A 3 14.26 0.15 -0.95
N VAL A 4 13.57 0.25 0.17
CA VAL A 4 12.16 0.62 0.21
C VAL A 4 12.02 2.12 -0.06
N PRO A 5 11.06 2.54 -0.91
CA PRO A 5 10.71 3.96 -1.03
C PRO A 5 10.27 4.52 0.33
N GLN A 6 10.73 5.72 0.67
CA GLN A 6 10.42 6.36 1.96
C GLN A 6 8.93 6.69 2.15
N ASP A 7 8.22 6.81 1.04
CA ASP A 7 6.79 7.11 0.98
C ASP A 7 5.91 5.85 0.91
N LEU A 8 6.49 4.65 1.01
CA LEU A 8 5.74 3.40 0.92
C LEU A 8 4.84 3.20 2.15
N LEU A 9 3.54 3.03 1.91
CA LEU A 9 2.56 2.66 2.93
C LEU A 9 2.19 1.17 2.86
N LEU A 10 1.87 0.68 1.66
CA LEU A 10 1.38 -0.68 1.47
C LEU A 10 1.77 -1.17 0.07
N ILE A 11 2.30 -2.37 -0.01
CA ILE A 11 2.54 -3.03 -1.29
C ILE A 11 1.28 -3.79 -1.70
N SER A 12 0.76 -3.49 -2.88
CA SER A 12 -0.45 -4.12 -3.43
C SER A 12 -0.13 -5.30 -4.36
N ALA A 13 0.98 -5.25 -5.08
CA ALA A 13 1.42 -6.32 -5.96
C ALA A 13 2.92 -6.23 -6.24
N ALA A 14 3.54 -7.36 -6.59
CA ALA A 14 4.91 -7.40 -7.08
C ALA A 14 5.04 -8.37 -8.25
N ARG A 15 5.90 -8.05 -9.22
CA ARG A 15 6.23 -8.87 -10.38
C ARG A 15 7.72 -8.88 -10.61
N LYS A 16 8.26 -10.03 -10.98
CA LYS A 16 9.65 -10.16 -11.39
C LYS A 16 9.72 -10.48 -12.88
N TYR A 17 10.61 -9.80 -13.56
CA TYR A 17 10.94 -10.04 -14.97
C TYR A 17 12.20 -10.91 -15.07
N SER A 18 12.19 -11.86 -16.02
CA SER A 18 13.31 -12.79 -16.19
C SER A 18 14.50 -12.15 -16.90
N THR A 19 14.26 -11.20 -17.79
CA THR A 19 15.30 -10.60 -18.66
C THR A 19 15.29 -9.09 -18.64
N VAL A 20 14.17 -8.48 -19.08
CA VAL A 20 14.02 -7.02 -19.18
C VAL A 20 12.62 -6.62 -18.74
N GLU A 21 12.46 -5.34 -18.40
CA GLU A 21 11.15 -4.74 -18.14
C GLU A 21 10.19 -4.99 -19.32
N GLY A 22 8.96 -5.44 -19.02
CA GLY A 22 7.95 -5.73 -20.03
C GLY A 22 8.07 -7.09 -20.72
N GLY A 23 9.08 -7.89 -20.37
CA GLY A 23 9.19 -9.30 -20.77
C GLY A 23 8.23 -10.21 -20.01
N ALA A 24 8.49 -11.53 -20.06
CA ALA A 24 7.72 -12.49 -19.27
C ALA A 24 7.85 -12.20 -17.77
N ALA A 25 6.72 -11.90 -17.14
CA ALA A 25 6.64 -11.57 -15.72
C ALA A 25 6.14 -12.76 -14.92
N VAL A 26 6.77 -13.00 -13.78
CA VAL A 26 6.31 -13.97 -12.76
C VAL A 26 5.75 -13.17 -11.61
N HIS A 27 4.57 -13.57 -11.14
CA HIS A 27 3.97 -12.97 -9.95
C HIS A 27 4.79 -13.34 -8.72
N VAL A 28 5.03 -12.36 -7.85
CA VAL A 28 5.79 -12.55 -6.61
C VAL A 28 4.83 -12.44 -5.44
N HIS A 29 4.85 -13.42 -4.55
CA HIS A 29 4.04 -13.43 -3.33
C HIS A 29 4.69 -12.55 -2.27
N ILE A 30 3.90 -11.63 -1.72
CA ILE A 30 4.37 -10.74 -0.66
C ILE A 30 4.07 -11.40 0.67
N ILE A 31 5.08 -11.58 1.49
CA ILE A 31 4.94 -12.20 2.82
C ILE A 31 5.55 -11.28 3.90
N PRO A 32 4.97 -11.28 5.11
CA PRO A 32 5.55 -10.57 6.24
C PRO A 32 6.84 -11.28 6.71
N GLN A 33 7.71 -10.54 7.37
CA GLN A 33 9.00 -11.03 7.87
C GLN A 33 8.84 -12.22 8.81
N GLU A 34 7.82 -12.22 9.65
CA GLU A 34 7.56 -13.30 10.60
C GLU A 34 7.29 -14.65 9.90
N SER A 35 6.77 -14.59 8.69
CA SER A 35 6.48 -15.77 7.87
C SER A 35 7.69 -16.26 7.08
N GLU A 36 8.80 -15.51 7.02
CA GLU A 36 9.99 -15.91 6.26
C GLU A 36 10.55 -17.25 6.72
N ARG A 37 10.54 -17.51 8.02
CA ARG A 37 11.01 -18.78 8.61
C ARG A 37 10.24 -19.99 8.12
N LEU A 38 8.93 -19.84 7.85
CA LEU A 38 8.12 -20.91 7.31
C LEU A 38 8.55 -21.31 5.89
N PHE A 39 9.14 -20.38 5.14
CA PHE A 39 9.60 -20.59 3.77
C PHE A 39 11.10 -20.96 3.70
N SER A 40 11.89 -20.65 4.72
CA SER A 40 13.31 -21.00 4.77
C SER A 40 13.56 -22.37 5.38
N ASP A 41 12.75 -22.78 6.37
CA ASP A 41 13.00 -23.99 7.18
C ASP A 41 12.16 -25.19 6.74
N ASN A 42 11.20 -25.01 5.83
CA ASN A 42 10.29 -26.05 5.38
C ASN A 42 10.45 -26.29 3.88
N SER A 43 11.00 -27.47 3.53
CA SER A 43 11.22 -27.87 2.13
C SER A 43 9.97 -27.91 1.25
N PHE A 44 8.78 -27.98 1.83
CA PHE A 44 7.51 -27.91 1.09
C PHE A 44 7.15 -26.48 0.64
N PHE A 45 7.65 -25.47 1.34
CA PHE A 45 7.37 -24.08 1.06
C PHE A 45 8.62 -23.30 0.60
N GLU A 46 9.68 -24.03 0.26
CA GLU A 46 10.91 -23.39 -0.20
C GLU A 46 10.63 -22.53 -1.44
N ALA A 47 11.10 -21.29 -1.39
CA ALA A 47 10.97 -20.38 -2.52
C ALA A 47 11.76 -20.93 -3.72
N SER A 48 11.10 -21.02 -4.87
CA SER A 48 11.63 -21.59 -6.10
C SER A 48 11.51 -20.60 -7.27
N THR A 49 12.05 -20.96 -8.41
CA THR A 49 11.88 -20.15 -9.64
C THR A 49 10.43 -20.01 -10.07
N SER A 50 9.59 -20.98 -9.73
CA SER A 50 8.15 -20.97 -9.99
C SER A 50 7.33 -20.33 -8.87
N PHE A 51 7.86 -20.33 -7.65
CA PHE A 51 7.21 -19.75 -6.48
C PHE A 51 8.17 -18.75 -5.82
N GLN A 52 8.01 -17.50 -6.17
CA GLN A 52 8.86 -16.43 -5.70
C GLN A 52 8.19 -15.62 -4.62
N VAL A 53 8.98 -15.22 -3.63
CA VAL A 53 8.51 -14.50 -2.44
C VAL A 53 9.28 -13.21 -2.28
N LEU A 54 8.56 -12.15 -1.94
CA LEU A 54 9.11 -10.86 -1.56
C LEU A 54 8.85 -10.66 -0.06
N VAL A 55 9.94 -10.54 0.68
CA VAL A 55 9.90 -10.33 2.13
C VAL A 55 10.21 -8.86 2.41
N PHE A 56 9.39 -8.24 3.25
CA PHE A 56 9.68 -6.92 3.78
C PHE A 56 10.48 -7.09 5.07
N GLN A 57 11.74 -6.69 5.06
CA GLN A 57 12.65 -6.81 6.20
C GLN A 57 13.30 -5.46 6.47
N ASP A 58 13.02 -4.88 7.63
CA ASP A 58 13.47 -3.55 8.03
C ASP A 58 13.08 -2.50 6.95
N ASN A 59 14.08 -1.90 6.30
CA ASN A 59 13.89 -0.95 5.20
C ASN A 59 14.23 -1.54 3.83
N PHE A 60 14.17 -2.86 3.70
CA PHE A 60 14.53 -3.55 2.46
C PHE A 60 13.42 -4.49 2.00
N LEU A 61 13.33 -4.64 0.68
CA LEU A 61 12.58 -5.70 0.03
C LEU A 61 13.57 -6.79 -0.38
N VAL A 62 13.39 -7.99 0.15
CA VAL A 62 14.25 -9.14 -0.10
C VAL A 62 13.48 -10.13 -0.97
N LEU A 63 14.01 -10.40 -2.18
CA LEU A 63 13.43 -11.38 -3.09
C LEU A 63 14.04 -12.76 -2.84
N ARG A 64 13.19 -13.77 -2.72
CA ARG A 64 13.57 -15.18 -2.61
C ARG A 64 12.95 -16.01 -3.76
N PRO A 65 13.69 -16.95 -4.38
CA PRO A 65 15.13 -17.14 -4.22
C PRO A 65 15.92 -15.93 -4.71
N THR A 66 17.13 -15.77 -4.18
CA THR A 66 18.01 -14.67 -4.62
C THR A 66 18.29 -14.79 -6.12
N PRO A 67 18.09 -13.71 -6.90
CA PRO A 67 18.40 -13.74 -8.32
C PRO A 67 19.87 -14.11 -8.58
N THR A 68 20.10 -15.03 -9.50
CA THR A 68 21.44 -15.46 -9.89
C THR A 68 22.13 -14.50 -10.88
N ALA A 69 21.33 -13.64 -11.53
CA ALA A 69 21.83 -12.63 -12.45
C ALA A 69 21.17 -11.27 -12.16
N ALA A 70 21.92 -10.19 -12.38
CA ALA A 70 21.39 -8.85 -12.32
C ALA A 70 20.51 -8.59 -13.55
N VAL A 71 19.30 -8.15 -13.33
CA VAL A 71 18.36 -7.73 -14.39
C VAL A 71 17.97 -6.28 -14.13
N THR A 72 18.25 -5.41 -15.09
CA THR A 72 17.85 -4.00 -15.02
C THR A 72 16.33 -3.92 -15.00
N ARG A 73 15.75 -3.23 -14.00
CA ARG A 73 14.31 -3.14 -13.77
C ARG A 73 13.61 -4.51 -13.68
N GLY A 74 14.33 -5.49 -13.10
CA GLY A 74 13.85 -6.85 -12.96
C GLY A 74 12.76 -7.06 -11.91
N LEU A 75 12.50 -6.09 -11.05
CA LEU A 75 11.43 -6.12 -10.05
C LEU A 75 10.55 -4.89 -10.21
N GLU A 76 9.26 -5.11 -10.40
CA GLU A 76 8.19 -4.11 -10.40
C GLU A 76 7.36 -4.27 -9.14
N VAL A 77 7.19 -3.21 -8.39
CA VAL A 77 6.40 -3.19 -7.16
C VAL A 77 5.32 -2.12 -7.29
N HIS A 78 4.07 -2.54 -7.18
CA HIS A 78 2.93 -1.64 -7.08
C HIS A 78 2.65 -1.37 -5.60
N TYR A 79 2.65 -0.13 -5.20
CA TYR A 79 2.45 0.24 -3.82
C TYR A 79 1.59 1.49 -3.67
N GLN A 80 0.99 1.64 -2.51
CA GLN A 80 0.33 2.87 -2.10
C GLN A 80 1.38 3.76 -1.44
N ALA A 81 1.55 4.95 -1.98
CA ALA A 81 2.47 5.94 -1.44
C ALA A 81 1.78 6.82 -0.39
N LYS A 82 2.53 7.18 0.64
CA LYS A 82 2.14 8.26 1.53
C LYS A 82 2.16 9.56 0.73
N PRO A 83 1.10 10.37 0.77
CA PRO A 83 1.14 11.69 0.15
C PRO A 83 2.34 12.47 0.67
N ALA A 84 3.05 13.13 -0.22
CA ALA A 84 4.12 14.05 0.18
C ALA A 84 3.52 15.08 1.12
N GLY A 85 4.25 15.40 2.21
CA GLY A 85 3.84 16.47 3.11
C GLY A 85 3.67 17.76 2.32
N SER A 86 2.47 18.34 2.37
CA SER A 86 2.15 19.52 1.61
C SER A 86 2.47 20.77 2.42
N ALA A 87 3.09 21.74 1.79
CA ALA A 87 3.07 23.11 2.27
C ALA A 87 1.64 23.66 2.17
N VAL A 88 1.35 24.75 2.89
CA VAL A 88 -0.01 25.37 2.88
C VAL A 88 -0.47 25.74 1.46
N SER A 89 0.47 25.93 0.53
CA SER A 89 0.21 26.27 -0.88
C SER A 89 0.00 25.08 -1.79
N ASP A 90 0.21 23.85 -1.32
CA ASP A 90 0.17 22.67 -2.19
C ASP A 90 -1.28 22.15 -2.34
N THR A 91 -1.57 21.63 -3.52
CA THR A 91 -2.83 20.96 -3.76
C THR A 91 -2.81 19.58 -3.10
N LEU A 92 -3.78 19.31 -2.25
CA LEU A 92 -3.94 18.00 -1.62
C LEU A 92 -4.25 16.94 -2.68
N GLN A 93 -3.41 15.91 -2.73
CA GLN A 93 -3.60 14.74 -3.61
C GLN A 93 -4.55 13.73 -2.96
N VAL A 94 -5.78 14.16 -2.69
CA VAL A 94 -6.83 13.29 -2.16
C VAL A 94 -8.01 13.29 -3.13
N PRO A 95 -8.81 12.20 -3.20
CA PRO A 95 -10.04 12.22 -3.98
C PRO A 95 -10.97 13.34 -3.53
N ASP A 96 -11.64 14.01 -4.46
CA ASP A 96 -12.58 15.09 -4.16
C ASP A 96 -13.62 14.69 -3.12
N ALA A 97 -14.06 13.43 -3.16
CA ALA A 97 -14.99 12.87 -2.18
C ALA A 97 -14.43 12.85 -0.73
N ALA A 98 -13.12 12.96 -0.55
CA ALA A 98 -12.52 13.05 0.79
C ALA A 98 -12.48 14.49 1.31
N GLY A 99 -12.65 15.48 0.45
CA GLY A 99 -12.62 16.90 0.83
C GLY A 99 -13.67 17.25 1.89
N ASP A 100 -14.89 16.71 1.75
CA ASP A 100 -15.95 16.90 2.73
C ASP A 100 -15.57 16.31 4.10
N ALA A 101 -15.05 15.09 4.14
CA ALA A 101 -14.61 14.49 5.39
C ALA A 101 -13.47 15.29 6.05
N MET A 102 -12.51 15.78 5.26
CA MET A 102 -11.43 16.61 5.76
C MET A 102 -11.92 17.94 6.35
N ALA A 103 -12.93 18.56 5.74
CA ALA A 103 -13.53 19.79 6.28
C ALA A 103 -14.09 19.57 7.70
N TRP A 104 -14.79 18.45 7.93
CA TRP A 104 -15.29 18.08 9.25
C TRP A 104 -14.19 17.83 10.25
N TYR A 105 -13.09 17.19 9.84
CA TYR A 105 -11.92 17.00 10.70
C TYR A 105 -11.29 18.33 11.10
N VAL A 106 -11.08 19.23 10.16
CA VAL A 106 -10.50 20.57 10.43
C VAL A 106 -11.40 21.35 11.36
N ALA A 107 -12.74 21.35 11.13
CA ALA A 107 -13.70 21.99 12.01
C ALA A 107 -13.63 21.42 13.44
N ALA A 108 -13.55 20.09 13.59
CA ALA A 108 -13.39 19.45 14.89
C ALA A 108 -12.12 19.92 15.61
N MET A 109 -10.98 19.96 14.90
CA MET A 109 -9.72 20.40 15.47
C MET A 109 -9.74 21.89 15.90
N ALA A 110 -10.43 22.74 15.17
CA ALA A 110 -10.62 24.14 15.53
C ALA A 110 -11.44 24.26 16.84
N LEU A 111 -12.54 23.52 16.97
CA LEU A 111 -13.36 23.51 18.19
C LEU A 111 -12.62 22.94 19.38
N LEU A 112 -11.76 21.94 19.16
CA LEU A 112 -10.88 21.42 20.23
C LEU A 112 -9.90 22.49 20.72
N SER A 113 -9.36 23.32 19.80
CA SER A 113 -8.51 24.46 20.15
C SER A 113 -9.25 25.49 20.99
N ASP A 114 -10.51 25.70 20.73
CA ASP A 114 -11.40 26.61 21.46
C ASP A 114 -11.97 25.99 22.76
N GLN A 115 -11.51 24.79 23.14
CA GLN A 115 -11.96 24.03 24.30
C GLN A 115 -13.45 23.59 24.25
N ASP A 116 -14.08 23.68 23.11
CA ASP A 116 -15.44 23.15 22.89
C ASP A 116 -15.38 21.63 22.61
N ARG A 117 -15.46 20.85 23.68
CA ARG A 117 -15.42 19.38 23.62
C ARG A 117 -16.67 18.76 23.00
N GLU A 118 -17.82 19.40 23.17
CA GLU A 118 -19.09 18.90 22.63
C GLU A 118 -19.10 19.06 21.12
N GLY A 119 -18.76 20.25 20.62
CA GLY A 119 -18.60 20.52 19.20
C GLY A 119 -17.53 19.65 18.53
N TYR A 120 -16.39 19.45 19.21
CA TYR A 120 -15.35 18.52 18.75
C TYR A 120 -15.91 17.10 18.55
N THR A 121 -16.60 16.56 19.59
CA THR A 121 -17.12 15.18 19.53
C THR A 121 -18.16 15.03 18.43
N ALA A 122 -19.05 15.99 18.25
CA ALA A 122 -20.06 15.99 17.21
C ALA A 122 -19.43 15.97 15.81
N ASN A 123 -18.47 16.85 15.55
CA ASN A 123 -17.78 16.92 14.24
C ASN A 123 -16.91 15.69 13.97
N MET A 124 -16.25 15.13 14.99
CA MET A 124 -15.48 13.88 14.84
C MET A 124 -16.37 12.67 14.55
N SER A 125 -17.62 12.66 15.06
CA SER A 125 -18.59 11.62 14.69
C SER A 125 -18.95 11.69 13.21
N VAL A 126 -19.22 12.88 12.69
CA VAL A 126 -19.51 13.08 11.26
C VAL A 126 -18.30 12.71 10.39
N PHE A 127 -17.10 13.15 10.79
CA PHE A 127 -15.87 12.77 10.11
C PHE A 127 -15.73 11.24 10.01
N SER A 128 -15.90 10.54 11.14
CA SER A 128 -15.77 9.08 11.21
C SER A 128 -16.79 8.38 10.29
N GLU A 129 -18.04 8.85 10.27
CA GLU A 129 -19.07 8.33 9.37
C GLU A 129 -18.69 8.52 7.90
N ARG A 130 -18.23 9.71 7.52
CA ARG A 130 -17.77 10.00 6.16
C ARG A 130 -16.56 9.12 5.76
N MET A 131 -15.63 8.90 6.68
CA MET A 131 -14.49 8.01 6.44
C MET A 131 -14.91 6.56 6.21
N VAL A 132 -15.90 6.06 6.94
CA VAL A 132 -16.46 4.71 6.72
C VAL A 132 -17.08 4.60 5.33
N LEU A 133 -17.87 5.58 4.91
CA LEU A 133 -18.46 5.61 3.57
C LEU A 133 -17.40 5.67 2.46
N LEU A 134 -16.34 6.45 2.64
CA LEU A 134 -15.21 6.50 1.73
C LEU A 134 -14.50 5.15 1.66
N ALA A 135 -14.22 4.54 2.81
CA ALA A 135 -13.59 3.22 2.86
C ALA A 135 -14.44 2.17 2.12
N GLN A 136 -15.74 2.15 2.31
CA GLN A 136 -16.64 1.24 1.59
C GLN A 136 -16.61 1.48 0.07
N ARG A 137 -16.56 2.74 -0.37
CA ARG A 137 -16.53 3.10 -1.79
C ARG A 137 -15.22 2.69 -2.47
N TYR A 138 -14.09 2.82 -1.78
CA TYR A 138 -12.76 2.56 -2.34
C TYR A 138 -12.21 1.17 -2.00
N ALA A 139 -12.73 0.51 -0.97
CA ALA A 139 -12.39 -0.87 -0.60
C ALA A 139 -13.20 -1.92 -1.40
N ALA A 140 -14.02 -1.52 -2.37
CA ALA A 140 -14.71 -2.47 -3.24
C ALA A 140 -13.69 -3.44 -3.87
N PRO A 141 -13.87 -4.75 -3.72
CA PRO A 141 -12.84 -5.73 -3.99
C PRO A 141 -12.41 -5.68 -5.45
N VAL A 142 -11.11 -5.75 -5.68
CA VAL A 142 -10.46 -5.84 -7.00
C VAL A 142 -11.05 -7.00 -7.85
N THR A 143 -11.73 -7.94 -7.24
CA THR A 143 -12.47 -9.03 -7.89
C THR A 143 -13.63 -8.57 -8.76
N ALA A 144 -14.26 -7.44 -8.49
CA ALA A 144 -15.36 -6.92 -9.31
C ALA A 144 -14.89 -6.37 -10.67
N ARG A 145 -13.60 -6.03 -10.83
CA ARG A 145 -13.05 -5.52 -12.09
C ARG A 145 -12.66 -6.61 -13.09
N ARG A 146 -12.60 -7.88 -12.68
CA ARG A 146 -12.28 -9.01 -13.58
C ARG A 146 -13.47 -9.60 -14.32
N ALA A 147 -14.69 -9.25 -13.96
CA ALA A 147 -15.91 -9.81 -14.58
C ALA A 147 -16.40 -9.03 -15.81
N GLY A 148 -15.68 -8.05 -16.30
CA GLY A 148 -16.17 -7.12 -17.33
C GLY A 148 -15.24 -6.85 -18.50
N ILE A 149 -14.45 -7.85 -18.95
CA ILE A 149 -13.73 -7.74 -20.24
C ILE A 149 -14.10 -8.95 -21.10
N PRO A 150 -14.78 -8.72 -22.25
CA PRO A 150 -15.02 -9.78 -23.25
C PRO A 150 -13.71 -10.25 -23.88
#